data_21ed3d43a3fbf467e9690ff99c1a7bd5
#
_entry.id   21ed3d43a3fbf467e9690ff99c1a7bd5
#
_cell.length_a   1.000
_cell.length_b   1.000
_cell.length_c   1.000
_cell.angle_alpha   90.00
_cell.angle_beta   90.00
_cell.angle_gamma   90.00
#
_symmetry.space_group_name_H-M   'P 1'
#
loop_
_entity.id
_entity.type
_entity.pdbx_description
1 polymer ?
#
loop_
_entity_poly.entity_id
_entity_poly.type
_entity_poly.pdbx_seq_one_letter_code
_entity_poly.pdbx_strand_id
1 'polypeptide(L)'
;MSKRLLKYKNYDVHSITTATPDGRRNANIVTWLTQTAMGGTVLAVALYKVDYTIELVRESGILNVNLLATDQPELIRKLGQQSGRGRDKFKNLPYALDERGCSYLTEAVGYVQCRVLHSTDAGDHELFVCEVLKQVVLNPNKTVMTNDFLKEQKLIRG
;
A
#
# COMPACT_ATOMS: atom_id res chain seq x y z
N MET A 1 -18.96 -13.58 -22.60
CA MET A 1 -19.40 -12.89 -21.37
C MET A 1 -18.76 -11.52 -21.31
N SER A 2 -19.54 -10.48 -21.09
CA SER A 2 -19.01 -9.12 -21.03
C SER A 2 -18.20 -8.91 -19.74
N LYS A 3 -17.17 -8.07 -19.85
CA LYS A 3 -16.33 -7.68 -18.73
C LYS A 3 -17.12 -6.77 -17.78
N ARG A 4 -17.01 -7.00 -16.47
CA ARG A 4 -17.67 -6.14 -15.48
C ARG A 4 -17.15 -4.71 -15.58
N LEU A 5 -18.04 -3.72 -15.41
CA LEU A 5 -17.73 -2.30 -15.62
C LEU A 5 -16.49 -1.84 -14.84
N LEU A 6 -16.39 -2.21 -13.58
CA LEU A 6 -15.27 -1.77 -12.73
C LEU A 6 -13.91 -2.29 -13.19
N LYS A 7 -13.88 -3.34 -14.01
CA LYS A 7 -12.64 -3.85 -14.62
C LYS A 7 -12.05 -2.93 -15.69
N TYR A 8 -12.82 -1.96 -16.16
CA TYR A 8 -12.31 -0.95 -17.11
C TYR A 8 -11.50 0.16 -16.42
N LYS A 9 -11.60 0.27 -15.10
CA LYS A 9 -10.86 1.31 -14.37
C LYS A 9 -9.37 0.94 -14.27
N ASN A 10 -8.53 1.95 -14.38
CA ASN A 10 -7.10 1.82 -14.15
C ASN A 10 -6.78 2.46 -12.80
N TYR A 11 -6.05 1.74 -11.95
CA TYR A 11 -5.69 2.20 -10.62
C TYR A 11 -4.18 2.30 -10.50
N ASP A 12 -3.70 3.27 -9.73
CA ASP A 12 -2.31 3.31 -9.30
C ASP A 12 -2.06 2.17 -8.30
N VAL A 13 -0.83 1.66 -8.30
CA VAL A 13 -0.44 0.55 -7.42
C VAL A 13 0.38 1.09 -6.26
N HIS A 14 -0.04 0.73 -5.06
CA HIS A 14 0.59 1.14 -3.82
C HIS A 14 1.00 -0.09 -3.00
N SER A 15 1.93 0.13 -2.08
CA SER A 15 2.18 -0.80 -0.97
C SER A 15 1.88 -0.07 0.33
N ILE A 16 1.13 -0.72 1.21
CA ILE A 16 0.96 -0.25 2.58
C ILE A 16 2.01 -0.93 3.44
N THR A 17 2.83 -0.13 4.09
CA THR A 17 3.81 -0.61 5.08
C THR A 17 3.37 -0.17 6.46
N THR A 18 3.53 -1.04 7.43
CA THR A 18 3.10 -0.80 8.81
C THR A 18 4.00 -1.55 9.78
N ALA A 19 4.04 -1.09 11.02
CA ALA A 19 4.79 -1.72 12.09
C ALA A 19 4.09 -1.49 13.42
N THR A 20 4.14 -2.49 14.30
CA THR A 20 3.64 -2.40 15.67
C THR A 20 4.77 -1.96 16.61
N PRO A 21 4.43 -1.46 17.82
CA PRO A 21 5.46 -1.08 18.81
C PRO A 21 6.40 -2.20 19.21
N ASP A 22 5.95 -3.46 19.14
CA ASP A 22 6.77 -4.64 19.47
C ASP A 22 7.59 -5.15 18.27
N GLY A 23 7.60 -4.41 17.15
CA GLY A 23 8.49 -4.68 16.02
C GLY A 23 7.93 -5.62 14.96
N ARG A 24 6.68 -6.08 15.06
CA ARG A 24 6.05 -6.80 13.95
C ARG A 24 5.76 -5.84 12.82
N ARG A 25 6.03 -6.26 11.59
CA ARG A 25 5.87 -5.41 10.41
C ARG A 25 5.41 -6.20 9.21
N ASN A 26 4.78 -5.52 8.26
CA ASN A 26 4.38 -6.12 7.00
C ASN A 26 4.27 -5.07 5.90
N ALA A 27 4.19 -5.55 4.69
CA ALA A 27 3.92 -4.78 3.49
C ALA A 27 3.03 -5.60 2.58
N ASN A 28 2.12 -4.92 1.87
CA ASN A 28 1.20 -5.56 0.93
C ASN A 28 1.12 -4.77 -0.36
N ILE A 29 0.19 -5.13 -1.24
CA ILE A 29 -0.12 -4.39 -2.45
C ILE A 29 -1.58 -3.92 -2.37
N VAL A 30 -1.81 -2.63 -2.62
CA VAL A 30 -3.13 -2.01 -2.56
C VAL A 30 -3.34 -1.14 -3.80
N THR A 31 -4.49 -1.33 -4.46
CA THR A 31 -4.92 -0.47 -5.56
C THR A 31 -6.13 0.40 -5.19
N TRP A 32 -6.92 -0.01 -4.20
CA TRP A 32 -8.13 0.73 -3.80
C TRP A 32 -7.82 1.71 -2.69
N LEU A 33 -7.46 2.90 -3.11
CA LEU A 33 -7.03 3.99 -2.24
C LEU A 33 -7.38 5.30 -2.94
N THR A 34 -7.85 6.29 -2.18
CA THR A 34 -8.17 7.59 -2.75
C THR A 34 -7.92 8.74 -1.78
N GLN A 35 -7.58 9.88 -2.35
CA GLN A 35 -7.58 11.16 -1.62
C GLN A 35 -9.03 11.58 -1.36
N THR A 36 -9.33 12.02 -0.14
CA THR A 36 -10.70 12.41 0.25
C THR A 36 -10.80 13.85 0.73
N ALA A 37 -9.69 14.54 0.84
CA ALA A 37 -9.68 15.95 1.21
C ALA A 37 -8.83 16.75 0.23
N MET A 38 -9.26 17.96 -0.10
CA MET A 38 -8.47 18.86 -0.93
C MET A 38 -7.15 19.19 -0.19
N GLY A 39 -6.07 19.34 -0.96
CA GLY A 39 -4.74 19.52 -0.37
C GLY A 39 -4.06 18.24 0.09
N GLY A 40 -4.72 17.08 -0.02
CA GLY A 40 -4.10 15.78 0.29
C GLY A 40 -3.91 15.53 1.78
N THR A 41 -4.79 16.05 2.63
CA THR A 41 -4.66 15.93 4.08
C THR A 41 -5.34 14.68 4.65
N VAL A 42 -6.17 14.01 3.86
CA VAL A 42 -6.88 12.78 4.26
C VAL A 42 -6.91 11.81 3.09
N LEU A 43 -6.65 10.54 3.38
CA LEU A 43 -6.75 9.42 2.43
C LEU A 43 -7.71 8.37 2.97
N ALA A 44 -8.40 7.67 2.06
CA ALA A 44 -9.14 6.46 2.39
C ALA A 44 -8.45 5.25 1.75
N VAL A 45 -8.14 4.25 2.55
CA VAL A 45 -7.37 3.06 2.14
C VAL A 45 -8.19 1.83 2.45
N ALA A 46 -8.46 1.00 1.43
CA ALA A 46 -9.17 -0.26 1.63
C ALA A 46 -8.16 -1.39 1.85
N LEU A 47 -8.23 -2.05 3.00
CA LEU A 47 -7.38 -3.18 3.34
C LEU A 47 -8.19 -4.47 3.36
N TYR A 48 -7.64 -5.51 2.73
CA TYR A 48 -8.26 -6.83 2.66
C TYR A 48 -8.30 -7.48 4.04
N LYS A 49 -9.49 -7.91 4.47
CA LYS A 49 -9.71 -8.39 5.86
C LYS A 49 -8.91 -9.64 6.22
N VAL A 50 -8.53 -10.45 5.24
CA VAL A 50 -7.74 -11.68 5.49
C VAL A 50 -6.22 -11.45 5.39
N ASP A 51 -5.79 -10.25 5.02
CA ASP A 51 -4.37 -9.92 4.90
C ASP A 51 -3.77 -9.66 6.30
N TYR A 52 -2.51 -10.05 6.49
CA TYR A 52 -1.80 -9.78 7.74
C TYR A 52 -1.63 -8.28 8.02
N THR A 53 -1.48 -7.48 6.96
CA THR A 53 -1.30 -6.02 7.10
C THR A 53 -2.41 -5.37 7.91
N ILE A 54 -3.68 -5.78 7.70
CA ILE A 54 -4.81 -5.16 8.40
C ILE A 54 -4.72 -5.36 9.92
N GLU A 55 -4.24 -6.51 10.36
CA GLU A 55 -4.09 -6.79 11.79
C GLU A 55 -3.10 -5.83 12.44
N LEU A 56 -1.98 -5.60 11.77
CA LEU A 56 -0.94 -4.71 12.27
C LEU A 56 -1.38 -3.24 12.24
N VAL A 57 -2.12 -2.83 11.20
CA VAL A 57 -2.67 -1.47 11.12
C VAL A 57 -3.70 -1.24 12.23
N ARG A 58 -4.59 -2.20 12.49
CA ARG A 58 -5.56 -2.09 13.58
C ARG A 58 -4.87 -1.91 14.93
N GLU A 59 -3.78 -2.62 15.14
CA GLU A 59 -3.03 -2.57 16.41
C GLU A 59 -2.20 -1.31 16.54
N SER A 60 -1.49 -0.90 15.49
CA SER A 60 -0.55 0.22 15.53
C SER A 60 -1.19 1.58 15.29
N GLY A 61 -2.23 1.63 14.45
CA GLY A 61 -2.84 2.88 14.02
C GLY A 61 -1.98 3.72 13.08
N ILE A 62 -0.85 3.21 12.61
CA ILE A 62 0.06 3.93 11.72
C ILE A 62 0.36 3.12 10.47
N LEU A 63 0.59 3.84 9.36
CA LEU A 63 1.00 3.22 8.10
C LEU A 63 1.69 4.25 7.20
N ASN A 64 2.43 3.73 6.23
CA ASN A 64 2.91 4.52 5.11
C ASN A 64 2.28 3.99 3.82
N VAL A 65 1.84 4.89 2.96
CA VAL A 65 1.34 4.57 1.62
C VAL A 65 2.49 4.82 0.65
N ASN A 66 3.04 3.76 0.07
CA ASN A 66 4.14 3.85 -0.88
C ASN A 66 3.58 3.80 -2.30
N LEU A 67 3.86 4.81 -3.11
CA LEU A 67 3.43 4.86 -4.51
C LEU A 67 4.49 4.15 -5.36
N LEU A 68 4.16 2.96 -5.85
CA LEU A 68 5.13 2.10 -6.51
C LEU A 68 5.50 2.60 -7.91
N ALA A 69 6.72 2.30 -8.32
CA ALA A 69 7.27 2.66 -9.62
C ALA A 69 7.31 1.45 -10.56
N THR A 70 7.29 1.71 -11.86
CA THR A 70 7.29 0.65 -12.89
C THR A 70 8.58 -0.17 -12.91
N ASP A 71 9.65 0.28 -12.26
CA ASP A 71 10.88 -0.49 -12.09
C ASP A 71 10.87 -1.40 -10.86
N GLN A 72 9.71 -1.56 -10.21
CA GLN A 72 9.53 -2.43 -9.05
C GLN A 72 8.54 -3.59 -9.30
N PRO A 73 8.52 -4.22 -10.48
CA PRO A 73 7.49 -5.24 -10.79
C PRO A 73 7.59 -6.48 -9.91
N GLU A 74 8.77 -6.80 -9.41
CA GLU A 74 8.99 -7.95 -8.52
C GLU A 74 8.26 -7.83 -7.19
N LEU A 75 7.91 -6.62 -6.75
CA LEU A 75 7.20 -6.41 -5.50
C LEU A 75 5.78 -6.96 -5.51
N ILE A 76 5.16 -7.05 -6.69
CA ILE A 76 3.80 -7.60 -6.80
C ILE A 76 3.74 -9.03 -6.28
N ARG A 77 4.71 -9.86 -6.66
CA ARG A 77 4.78 -11.24 -6.18
C ARG A 77 5.26 -11.30 -4.73
N LYS A 78 6.29 -10.54 -4.41
CA LYS A 78 6.93 -10.55 -3.10
C LYS A 78 5.99 -10.04 -2.01
N LEU A 79 5.25 -8.96 -2.25
CA LEU A 79 4.41 -8.30 -1.25
C LEU A 79 2.93 -8.69 -1.36
N GLY A 80 2.44 -8.97 -2.56
CA GLY A 80 1.02 -9.20 -2.80
C GLY A 80 0.59 -10.66 -2.88
N GLN A 81 1.52 -11.59 -3.14
CA GLN A 81 1.21 -13.00 -3.35
C GLN A 81 1.77 -13.92 -2.26
N GLN A 82 2.34 -13.34 -1.20
CA GLN A 82 2.89 -14.07 -0.06
C GLN A 82 2.35 -13.48 1.23
N SER A 83 2.06 -14.33 2.22
CA SER A 83 1.66 -13.86 3.54
C SER A 83 2.88 -13.42 4.34
N GLY A 84 2.75 -12.34 5.11
CA GLY A 84 3.76 -11.91 6.07
C GLY A 84 3.73 -12.67 7.39
N ARG A 85 2.73 -13.55 7.59
CA ARG A 85 2.67 -14.41 8.77
C ARG A 85 3.78 -15.46 8.68
N GLY A 86 4.72 -15.47 9.59
CA GLY A 86 5.82 -16.42 9.60
C GLY A 86 6.88 -16.20 8.51
N ARG A 87 6.84 -15.06 7.80
CA ARG A 87 7.81 -14.71 6.75
C ARG A 87 8.09 -13.21 6.78
N ASP A 88 9.35 -12.84 6.84
CA ASP A 88 9.77 -11.43 6.76
C ASP A 88 9.88 -11.00 5.29
N LYS A 89 8.92 -10.20 4.82
CA LYS A 89 8.91 -9.67 3.45
C LYS A 89 9.99 -8.60 3.22
N PHE A 90 10.59 -8.06 4.29
CA PHE A 90 11.58 -6.99 4.19
C PHE A 90 12.99 -7.52 3.90
N LYS A 91 13.20 -8.81 3.98
CA LYS A 91 14.50 -9.42 3.63
C LYS A 91 14.83 -9.12 2.16
N ASN A 92 15.99 -8.50 1.92
CA ASN A 92 16.44 -8.09 0.58
C ASN A 92 15.53 -7.04 -0.09
N LEU A 93 14.74 -6.32 0.68
CA LEU A 93 13.88 -5.25 0.20
C LEU A 93 14.50 -3.89 0.53
N PRO A 94 14.71 -3.00 -0.46
CA PRO A 94 15.18 -1.65 -0.15
C PRO A 94 14.12 -0.86 0.62
N TYR A 95 14.40 -0.58 1.89
CA TYR A 95 13.50 0.17 2.75
C TYR A 95 14.29 0.99 3.78
N ALA A 96 13.60 1.96 4.38
CA ALA A 96 14.10 2.71 5.52
C ALA A 96 12.97 2.90 6.53
N LEU A 97 13.27 3.41 7.70
CA LEU A 97 12.27 3.66 8.74
C LEU A 97 12.03 5.15 8.86
N ASP A 98 10.76 5.54 9.07
CA ASP A 98 10.43 6.89 9.45
C ASP A 98 10.70 7.10 10.96
N GLU A 99 10.44 8.30 11.46
CA GLU A 99 10.68 8.65 12.86
C GLU A 99 9.80 7.89 13.86
N ARG A 100 8.75 7.21 13.37
CA ARG A 100 7.85 6.37 14.17
C ARG A 100 8.29 4.91 14.21
N GLY A 101 9.36 4.56 13.47
CA GLY A 101 9.78 3.18 13.28
C GLY A 101 8.97 2.42 12.24
N CYS A 102 8.16 3.11 11.45
CA CYS A 102 7.37 2.52 10.37
C CYS A 102 8.17 2.55 9.07
N SER A 103 8.23 1.43 8.37
CA SER A 103 9.01 1.33 7.14
C SER A 103 8.35 2.07 5.97
N TYR A 104 9.20 2.52 5.05
CA TYR A 104 8.80 2.98 3.73
C TYR A 104 9.77 2.43 2.69
N LEU A 105 9.33 2.35 1.44
CA LEU A 105 10.11 1.73 0.36
C LEU A 105 10.93 2.80 -0.34
N THR A 106 12.25 2.69 -0.28
CA THR A 106 13.17 3.73 -0.77
C THR A 106 13.20 3.85 -2.29
N GLU A 107 12.81 2.79 -3.02
CA GLU A 107 12.77 2.79 -4.49
C GLU A 107 11.41 3.19 -5.07
N ALA A 108 10.41 3.46 -4.24
CA ALA A 108 9.12 3.97 -4.67
C ALA A 108 9.23 5.39 -5.21
N VAL A 109 8.21 5.86 -5.93
CA VAL A 109 8.12 7.27 -6.34
C VAL A 109 8.15 8.17 -5.11
N GLY A 110 7.46 7.76 -4.06
CA GLY A 110 7.44 8.44 -2.78
C GLY A 110 6.51 7.73 -1.82
N TYR A 111 6.31 8.32 -0.66
CA TYR A 111 5.38 7.75 0.33
C TYR A 111 4.62 8.85 1.05
N VAL A 112 3.45 8.46 1.56
CA VAL A 112 2.59 9.31 2.37
C VAL A 112 2.55 8.74 3.78
N GLN A 113 3.01 9.52 4.76
CA GLN A 113 2.99 9.12 6.16
C GLN A 113 1.60 9.36 6.72
N CYS A 114 0.97 8.31 7.26
CA CYS A 114 -0.42 8.34 7.69
C CYS A 114 -0.61 7.86 9.12
N ARG A 115 -1.65 8.40 9.75
CA ARG A 115 -2.20 7.93 11.02
C ARG A 115 -3.68 7.64 10.84
N VAL A 116 -4.14 6.49 11.32
CA VAL A 116 -5.56 6.11 11.21
C VAL A 116 -6.41 7.01 12.11
N LEU A 117 -7.46 7.60 11.53
CA LEU A 117 -8.46 8.37 12.27
C LEU A 117 -9.62 7.47 12.72
N HIS A 118 -10.16 6.69 11.79
CA HIS A 118 -11.23 5.72 12.04
C HIS A 118 -11.30 4.75 10.86
N SER A 119 -12.11 3.71 11.00
CA SER A 119 -12.34 2.76 9.92
C SER A 119 -13.80 2.31 9.91
N THR A 120 -14.23 1.73 8.80
CA THR A 120 -15.57 1.21 8.62
C THR A 120 -15.55 -0.06 7.79
N ASP A 121 -16.53 -0.92 8.01
CA ASP A 121 -16.71 -2.14 7.23
C ASP A 121 -17.05 -1.79 5.78
N ALA A 122 -16.41 -2.49 4.83
CA ALA A 122 -16.56 -2.21 3.41
C ALA A 122 -16.51 -3.52 2.59
N GLY A 123 -17.32 -4.51 2.97
CA GLY A 123 -17.37 -5.80 2.29
C GLY A 123 -16.27 -6.74 2.75
N ASP A 124 -15.48 -7.30 1.85
CA ASP A 124 -14.32 -8.12 2.20
C ASP A 124 -13.08 -7.29 2.53
N HIS A 125 -13.22 -5.97 2.49
CA HIS A 125 -12.22 -4.99 2.92
C HIS A 125 -12.75 -4.18 4.10
N GLU A 126 -11.85 -3.51 4.80
CA GLU A 126 -12.16 -2.47 5.77
C GLU A 126 -11.56 -1.18 5.25
N LEU A 127 -12.34 -0.10 5.28
CA LEU A 127 -11.91 1.19 4.76
C LEU A 127 -11.36 2.03 5.90
N PHE A 128 -10.07 2.34 5.83
CA PHE A 128 -9.37 3.14 6.83
C PHE A 128 -9.28 4.59 6.35
N VAL A 129 -9.80 5.50 7.15
CA VAL A 129 -9.68 6.93 6.89
C VAL A 129 -8.48 7.43 7.68
N CYS A 130 -7.51 8.00 6.98
CA CYS A 130 -6.20 8.31 7.53
C CYS A 130 -5.88 9.79 7.40
N GLU A 131 -5.35 10.37 8.47
CA GLU A 131 -4.73 11.70 8.42
C GLU A 131 -3.36 11.58 7.76
N VAL A 132 -3.09 12.45 6.79
CA VAL A 132 -1.79 12.58 6.15
C VAL A 132 -0.91 13.48 7.02
N LEU A 133 0.17 12.93 7.55
CA LEU A 133 1.13 13.68 8.37
C LEU A 133 2.15 14.39 7.50
N LYS A 134 2.60 13.75 6.42
CA LYS A 134 3.47 14.35 5.41
C LYS A 134 3.48 13.53 4.13
N GLN A 135 3.85 14.18 3.03
CA GLN A 135 4.07 13.55 1.73
C GLN A 135 5.54 13.71 1.37
N VAL A 136 6.21 12.62 0.99
CA VAL A 136 7.65 12.62 0.70
C VAL A 136 7.87 12.08 -0.70
N VAL A 137 8.48 12.88 -1.57
CA VAL A 137 8.88 12.47 -2.92
C VAL A 137 10.32 11.96 -2.84
N LEU A 138 10.53 10.71 -3.27
CA LEU A 138 11.85 10.06 -3.23
C LEU A 138 12.50 9.99 -4.61
N ASN A 139 11.74 9.56 -5.61
CA ASN A 139 12.25 9.32 -6.97
C ASN A 139 11.31 9.97 -7.99
N PRO A 140 11.37 11.31 -8.17
CA PRO A 140 10.38 12.05 -8.97
C PRO A 140 10.41 11.76 -10.46
N ASN A 141 11.51 11.18 -10.96
CA ASN A 141 11.65 10.87 -12.40
C ASN A 141 11.14 9.46 -12.75
N LYS A 142 10.72 8.66 -11.75
CA LYS A 142 10.16 7.34 -11.99
C LYS A 142 8.70 7.43 -12.40
N THR A 143 8.23 6.45 -13.18
CA THR A 143 6.85 6.35 -13.63
C THR A 143 6.02 5.55 -12.61
N VAL A 144 4.83 6.05 -12.27
CA VAL A 144 3.91 5.37 -11.36
C VAL A 144 3.44 4.05 -11.99
N MET A 145 3.48 2.99 -11.20
CA MET A 145 2.96 1.68 -11.58
C MET A 145 1.42 1.71 -11.55
N THR A 146 0.78 1.14 -12.57
CA THR A 146 -0.69 1.09 -12.68
C THR A 146 -1.16 -0.34 -12.92
N ASN A 147 -2.46 -0.58 -12.76
CA ASN A 147 -3.08 -1.86 -13.12
C ASN A 147 -2.84 -2.24 -14.58
N ASP A 148 -2.94 -1.26 -15.50
CA ASP A 148 -2.69 -1.53 -16.92
C ASP A 148 -1.26 -2.01 -17.14
N PHE A 149 -0.29 -1.42 -16.46
CA PHE A 149 1.10 -1.89 -16.49
C PHE A 149 1.18 -3.36 -16.01
N LEU A 150 0.49 -3.69 -14.91
CA LEU A 150 0.51 -5.07 -14.38
C LEU A 150 -0.11 -6.07 -15.35
N LYS A 151 -1.18 -5.69 -16.06
CA LYS A 151 -1.80 -6.53 -17.09
C LYS A 151 -0.85 -6.76 -18.27
N GLU A 152 -0.17 -5.70 -18.73
CA GLU A 152 0.82 -5.79 -19.79
C GLU A 152 1.98 -6.72 -19.41
N GLN A 153 2.41 -6.68 -18.16
CA GLN A 153 3.49 -7.52 -17.63
C GLN A 153 3.00 -8.91 -17.17
N LYS A 154 1.70 -9.20 -17.29
CA LYS A 154 1.07 -10.47 -16.85
C LYS A 154 1.31 -10.77 -15.36
N LEU A 155 1.29 -9.72 -14.53
CA LEU A 155 1.56 -9.80 -13.08
C LEU A 155 0.29 -9.89 -12.25
N ILE A 156 -0.89 -9.61 -12.82
CA ILE A 156 -2.15 -9.77 -12.13
C ILE A 156 -3.06 -10.70 -12.91
N ARG A 157 -3.90 -11.41 -12.16
CA ARG A 157 -4.95 -12.22 -12.76
C ARG A 157 -6.07 -11.30 -13.25
N GLY A 158 -6.36 -11.40 -14.49
CA GLY A 158 -7.38 -10.59 -15.16
C GLY A 158 -8.79 -10.73 -14.61
#